data_21a409907c1901a5f0040dae1ea35d04
#
_entry.id   21a409907c1901a5f0040dae1ea35d04
#
_cell.length_a   1.000
_cell.length_b   1.000
_cell.length_c   1.000
_cell.angle_alpha   90.00
_cell.angle_beta   90.00
_cell.angle_gamma   90.00
#
_symmetry.space_group_name_H-M   'P 1'
#
loop_
_entity.id
_entity.type
_entity.pdbx_description
1 polymer ?
#
loop_
_entity_poly.entity_id
_entity_poly.type
_entity_poly.pdbx_seq_one_letter_code
_entity_poly.pdbx_strand_id
1 'polypeptide(L)'
;MAYVLCLDCGATNVRAILVDDKGQLVAKSSQPNSTDAGAENPDFHVWNADRILNQLATCAREILPQVDAAQVKAVTITTFGVDGALVDAAGELLYPVISWKCPRTAEVMKRVAEYMPQAKLNAISGVGEFAFNTIYKLIWLKENRPELLEQAHAWLFISNILAHRLTGVMATDRTMAGTSQMTDLATGDWSSEILSAIGVRKSLFPPMVNAGDAIGTLTPAACELLGLPNAVPVVSTGHDTQFALFGSGVQENQPFLSSGTWEILMLRTAKASLESEDYAAGATVEFDSKAGLLNPGLQWIASGIIEWVKATCYNGESFDTMDAEAEKIAPGCDGVKLIPDFLPSDAVPGSIQGLVLGRTRAHIYRAAMEALTLRLKQRLEKLEKVGGFKSTDLLLVGGGARNKVWTQMRADILGLPIRISNVSESTVLGAAMYAFAGAGVFDSPESCRDAVGITYTTITPGEQQTAYAALYN
;
A
#
# COMPACT_ATOMS: atom_id res chain seq x y z
N MET A 1 2.87 -24.50 19.40
CA MET A 1 2.27 -23.54 18.45
C MET A 1 2.81 -22.19 18.85
N ALA A 2 3.53 -21.53 17.96
CA ALA A 2 4.08 -20.21 18.20
C ALA A 2 3.11 -19.17 17.62
N TYR A 3 3.08 -17.96 18.22
CA TYR A 3 2.25 -16.86 17.76
C TYR A 3 3.06 -15.60 17.54
N VAL A 4 2.60 -14.75 16.64
CA VAL A 4 3.03 -13.36 16.47
C VAL A 4 1.85 -12.45 16.73
N LEU A 5 2.07 -11.38 17.50
CA LEU A 5 1.12 -10.30 17.70
C LEU A 5 1.38 -9.21 16.66
N CYS A 6 0.49 -9.09 15.68
CA CYS A 6 0.51 -8.03 14.67
C CYS A 6 -0.33 -6.84 15.14
N LEU A 7 0.28 -5.68 15.26
CA LEU A 7 -0.35 -4.39 15.52
C LEU A 7 -0.48 -3.65 14.17
N ASP A 8 -1.69 -3.61 13.62
CA ASP A 8 -1.96 -3.05 12.31
C ASP A 8 -2.66 -1.70 12.44
N CYS A 9 -1.98 -0.63 12.04
CA CYS A 9 -2.46 0.74 12.11
C CYS A 9 -2.94 1.22 10.74
N GLY A 10 -4.19 0.94 10.42
CA GLY A 10 -4.84 1.48 9.24
C GLY A 10 -5.41 2.90 9.46
N ALA A 11 -5.75 3.58 8.37
CA ALA A 11 -6.27 4.96 8.39
C ALA A 11 -7.71 5.10 8.93
N THR A 12 -8.47 4.01 8.97
CA THR A 12 -9.86 3.96 9.43
C THR A 12 -10.06 3.06 10.64
N ASN A 13 -9.18 2.10 10.83
CA ASN A 13 -9.20 1.18 11.95
C ASN A 13 -7.77 0.87 12.40
N VAL A 14 -7.59 0.68 13.69
CA VAL A 14 -6.41 0.03 14.27
C VAL A 14 -6.80 -1.36 14.74
N ARG A 15 -5.91 -2.33 14.62
CA ARG A 15 -6.22 -3.73 14.91
C ARG A 15 -5.05 -4.41 15.61
N ALA A 16 -5.37 -5.34 16.50
CA ALA A 16 -4.43 -6.34 16.97
C ALA A 16 -4.89 -7.72 16.48
N ILE A 17 -3.97 -8.47 15.91
CA ILE A 17 -4.24 -9.78 15.33
C ILE A 17 -3.18 -10.77 15.82
N LEU A 18 -3.63 -11.96 16.29
CA LEU A 18 -2.75 -13.08 16.57
C LEU A 18 -2.72 -14.02 15.38
N VAL A 19 -1.52 -14.29 14.88
CA VAL A 19 -1.27 -15.23 13.79
C VAL A 19 -0.42 -16.39 14.33
N ASP A 20 -0.78 -17.62 14.02
CA ASP A 20 -0.01 -18.80 14.40
C ASP A 20 1.07 -19.17 13.35
N ASP A 21 1.94 -20.10 13.70
CA ASP A 21 3.04 -20.60 12.86
C ASP A 21 2.57 -21.40 11.61
N LYS A 22 1.26 -21.52 11.42
CA LYS A 22 0.62 -22.07 10.21
C LYS A 22 -0.04 -20.98 9.36
N GLY A 23 0.11 -19.70 9.74
CA GLY A 23 -0.49 -18.57 9.06
C GLY A 23 -1.99 -18.39 9.31
N GLN A 24 -2.56 -19.07 10.33
CA GLN A 24 -3.96 -18.91 10.67
C GLN A 24 -4.15 -17.67 11.56
N LEU A 25 -5.14 -16.86 11.24
CA LEU A 25 -5.59 -15.77 12.10
C LEU A 25 -6.39 -16.38 13.26
N VAL A 26 -5.79 -16.44 14.43
CA VAL A 26 -6.38 -17.09 15.61
C VAL A 26 -7.37 -16.20 16.31
N ALA A 27 -7.03 -14.92 16.43
CA ALA A 27 -7.87 -13.93 17.09
C ALA A 27 -7.62 -12.54 16.52
N LYS A 28 -8.64 -11.69 16.49
CA LYS A 28 -8.52 -10.28 16.12
C LYS A 28 -9.46 -9.39 16.93
N SER A 29 -9.00 -8.19 17.20
CA SER A 29 -9.81 -7.08 17.70
C SER A 29 -9.50 -5.81 16.92
N SER A 30 -10.44 -4.90 16.82
CA SER A 30 -10.28 -3.63 16.10
C SER A 30 -11.03 -2.49 16.74
N GLN A 31 -10.46 -1.28 16.59
CA GLN A 31 -11.10 -0.03 16.99
C GLN A 31 -11.06 0.98 15.84
N PRO A 32 -12.05 1.89 15.74
CA PRO A 32 -12.02 2.96 14.74
C PRO A 32 -10.79 3.86 14.92
N ASN A 33 -10.23 4.31 13.80
CA ASN A 33 -9.14 5.29 13.77
C ASN A 33 -9.56 6.51 12.94
N SER A 34 -9.11 7.68 13.35
CA SER A 34 -9.36 8.95 12.66
C SER A 34 -8.26 9.94 12.97
N THR A 35 -8.10 10.92 12.09
CA THR A 35 -7.28 12.10 12.35
C THR A 35 -7.99 13.08 13.26
N ASP A 36 -7.21 13.88 13.98
CA ASP A 36 -7.69 15.05 14.69
C ASP A 36 -7.47 16.31 13.84
N ALA A 37 -8.24 17.35 14.10
CA ALA A 37 -8.00 18.69 13.56
C ALA A 37 -6.68 19.24 14.13
N GLY A 38 -5.90 19.94 13.32
CA GLY A 38 -4.71 20.63 13.78
C GLY A 38 -5.04 21.79 14.70
N ALA A 39 -4.27 21.99 15.77
CA ALA A 39 -4.48 23.10 16.70
C ALA A 39 -4.32 24.48 16.07
N GLU A 40 -3.49 24.57 15.02
CA GLU A 40 -3.19 25.83 14.32
C GLU A 40 -4.21 26.18 13.22
N ASN A 41 -4.79 25.14 12.61
CA ASN A 41 -5.77 25.26 11.53
C ASN A 41 -6.70 24.05 11.56
N PRO A 42 -8.03 24.24 11.65
CA PRO A 42 -8.98 23.13 11.71
C PRO A 42 -9.02 22.26 10.44
N ASP A 43 -8.55 22.80 9.30
CA ASP A 43 -8.44 22.02 8.05
C ASP A 43 -7.20 21.12 8.00
N PHE A 44 -6.28 21.26 8.96
CA PHE A 44 -5.13 20.39 9.07
C PHE A 44 -5.50 19.10 9.78
N HIS A 45 -4.95 18.01 9.25
CA HIS A 45 -5.17 16.66 9.79
C HIS A 45 -3.89 16.13 10.41
N VAL A 46 -3.99 15.62 11.64
CA VAL A 46 -2.88 15.04 12.39
C VAL A 46 -3.28 13.72 13.02
N TRP A 47 -2.31 12.83 13.20
CA TRP A 47 -2.50 11.57 13.95
C TRP A 47 -2.07 11.76 15.40
N ASN A 48 -2.87 11.22 16.33
CA ASN A 48 -2.51 11.12 17.73
C ASN A 48 -1.88 9.74 17.97
N ALA A 49 -0.53 9.68 17.99
CA ALA A 49 0.21 8.43 18.13
C ALA A 49 -0.05 7.71 19.46
N ASP A 50 -0.23 8.45 20.55
CA ASP A 50 -0.49 7.87 21.87
C ASP A 50 -1.90 7.27 21.93
N ARG A 51 -2.91 7.93 21.34
CA ARG A 51 -4.25 7.35 21.19
C ARG A 51 -4.21 6.06 20.37
N ILE A 52 -3.50 6.06 19.25
CA ILE A 52 -3.32 4.89 18.38
C ILE A 52 -2.68 3.74 19.17
N LEU A 53 -1.61 3.99 19.91
CA LEU A 53 -0.92 2.98 20.71
C LEU A 53 -1.86 2.40 21.79
N ASN A 54 -2.59 3.25 22.50
CA ASN A 54 -3.54 2.82 23.53
C ASN A 54 -4.69 1.96 22.96
N GLN A 55 -5.19 2.30 21.78
CA GLN A 55 -6.20 1.52 21.07
C GLN A 55 -5.65 0.15 20.63
N LEU A 56 -4.45 0.11 20.06
CA LEU A 56 -3.74 -1.13 19.70
C LEU A 56 -3.51 -2.02 20.92
N ALA A 57 -3.08 -1.43 22.03
CA ALA A 57 -2.88 -2.15 23.29
C ALA A 57 -4.18 -2.69 23.87
N THR A 58 -5.28 -1.95 23.77
CA THR A 58 -6.61 -2.44 24.18
C THR A 58 -7.02 -3.64 23.32
N CYS A 59 -6.90 -3.53 22.00
CA CYS A 59 -7.15 -4.66 21.09
C CYS A 59 -6.28 -5.88 21.42
N ALA A 60 -4.99 -5.67 21.73
CA ALA A 60 -4.08 -6.77 22.11
C ALA A 60 -4.54 -7.50 23.38
N ARG A 61 -4.89 -6.75 24.43
CA ARG A 61 -5.40 -7.32 25.70
C ARG A 61 -6.72 -8.08 25.54
N GLU A 62 -7.56 -7.72 24.58
CA GLU A 62 -8.83 -8.42 24.31
C GLU A 62 -8.61 -9.79 23.65
N ILE A 63 -7.54 -9.95 22.87
CA ILE A 63 -7.30 -11.19 22.11
C ILE A 63 -6.31 -12.13 22.78
N LEU A 64 -5.34 -11.62 23.55
CA LEU A 64 -4.32 -12.44 24.22
C LEU A 64 -4.87 -13.55 25.13
N PRO A 65 -5.99 -13.36 25.87
CA PRO A 65 -6.57 -14.44 26.68
C PRO A 65 -7.10 -15.64 25.88
N GLN A 66 -7.17 -15.56 24.55
CA GLN A 66 -7.63 -16.66 23.69
C GLN A 66 -6.52 -17.67 23.37
N VAL A 67 -5.27 -17.36 23.74
CA VAL A 67 -4.10 -18.21 23.52
C VAL A 67 -3.22 -18.29 24.77
N ASP A 68 -2.24 -19.18 24.78
CA ASP A 68 -1.14 -19.10 25.76
C ASP A 68 -0.22 -17.94 25.36
N ALA A 69 -0.37 -16.79 26.01
CA ALA A 69 0.40 -15.58 25.74
C ALA A 69 1.93 -15.78 25.90
N ALA A 70 2.40 -16.81 26.64
CA ALA A 70 3.80 -17.16 26.74
C ALA A 70 4.37 -17.75 25.44
N GLN A 71 3.51 -18.16 24.50
CA GLN A 71 3.89 -18.63 23.18
C GLN A 71 3.97 -17.53 22.12
N VAL A 72 3.65 -16.27 22.46
CA VAL A 72 3.92 -15.14 21.56
C VAL A 72 5.45 -14.97 21.47
N LYS A 73 5.97 -14.99 20.25
CA LYS A 73 7.41 -14.97 19.96
C LYS A 73 7.92 -13.62 19.49
N ALA A 74 7.04 -12.79 18.93
CA ALA A 74 7.33 -11.43 18.51
C ALA A 74 6.09 -10.56 18.51
N VAL A 75 6.34 -9.24 18.55
CA VAL A 75 5.37 -8.20 18.18
C VAL A 75 5.86 -7.55 16.89
N THR A 76 4.94 -7.20 16.00
CA THR A 76 5.28 -6.44 14.80
C THR A 76 4.24 -5.35 14.55
N ILE A 77 4.63 -4.27 13.85
CA ILE A 77 3.80 -3.09 13.64
C ILE A 77 3.79 -2.76 12.16
N THR A 78 2.61 -2.77 11.53
CA THR A 78 2.43 -2.29 10.17
C THR A 78 1.54 -1.05 10.17
N THR A 79 1.84 -0.10 9.26
CA THR A 79 1.13 1.16 9.16
C THR A 79 0.99 1.60 7.69
N PHE A 80 0.12 2.58 7.46
CA PHE A 80 0.19 3.38 6.23
C PHE A 80 1.55 4.07 6.12
N GLY A 81 2.00 4.36 4.90
CA GLY A 81 3.29 5.00 4.60
C GLY A 81 3.32 6.50 4.88
N VAL A 82 4.43 7.14 4.58
CA VAL A 82 4.71 8.58 4.44
C VAL A 82 4.58 9.45 5.70
N ASP A 83 3.85 9.04 6.73
CA ASP A 83 3.54 9.86 7.90
C ASP A 83 4.58 9.68 9.01
N GLY A 84 4.94 10.77 9.64
CA GLY A 84 5.90 10.79 10.73
C GLY A 84 5.95 12.15 11.43
N ALA A 85 6.87 12.27 12.38
CA ALA A 85 7.08 13.48 13.15
C ALA A 85 8.55 13.67 13.58
N LEU A 86 8.89 14.92 13.91
CA LEU A 86 10.12 15.28 14.59
C LEU A 86 10.00 14.91 16.09
N VAL A 87 11.05 14.30 16.62
CA VAL A 87 11.12 13.91 18.02
C VAL A 87 12.40 14.47 18.67
N ASP A 88 12.35 14.66 19.98
CA ASP A 88 13.52 14.98 20.81
C ASP A 88 14.35 13.73 21.12
N ALA A 89 15.40 13.88 21.94
CA ALA A 89 16.29 12.79 22.33
C ALA A 89 15.62 11.71 23.21
N ALA A 90 14.50 12.03 23.86
CA ALA A 90 13.70 11.08 24.62
C ALA A 90 12.65 10.39 23.75
N GLY A 91 12.50 10.81 22.48
CA GLY A 91 11.48 10.30 21.55
C GLY A 91 10.11 10.96 21.72
N GLU A 92 10.03 12.09 22.44
CA GLU A 92 8.81 12.86 22.57
C GLU A 92 8.58 13.70 21.31
N LEU A 93 7.31 13.78 20.88
CA LEU A 93 6.94 14.50 19.68
C LEU A 93 7.13 16.01 19.85
N LEU A 94 7.94 16.63 19.01
CA LEU A 94 8.08 18.11 18.94
C LEU A 94 6.95 18.76 18.15
N TYR A 95 6.29 18.00 17.30
CA TYR A 95 5.14 18.40 16.51
C TYR A 95 4.22 17.19 16.27
N PRO A 96 2.90 17.38 16.14
CA PRO A 96 1.99 16.28 15.85
C PRO A 96 2.34 15.57 14.54
N VAL A 97 2.04 14.26 14.45
CA VAL A 97 2.25 13.48 13.22
C VAL A 97 1.34 14.03 12.12
N ILE A 98 1.95 14.62 11.08
CA ILE A 98 1.22 15.19 9.93
C ILE A 98 0.65 14.04 9.11
N SER A 99 -0.69 14.01 8.99
CA SER A 99 -1.39 12.97 8.24
C SER A 99 -1.26 13.15 6.73
N TRP A 100 -1.20 12.04 6.01
CA TRP A 100 -1.30 12.01 4.55
C TRP A 100 -2.61 12.62 4.01
N LYS A 101 -3.65 12.70 4.84
CA LYS A 101 -4.92 13.37 4.52
C LYS A 101 -4.83 14.91 4.62
N CYS A 102 -3.74 15.45 5.18
CA CYS A 102 -3.61 16.88 5.45
C CYS A 102 -3.32 17.66 4.17
N PRO A 103 -4.09 18.70 3.84
CA PRO A 103 -3.91 19.46 2.60
C PRO A 103 -2.71 20.43 2.63
N ARG A 104 -2.07 20.65 3.80
CA ARG A 104 -1.01 21.69 3.98
C ARG A 104 0.19 21.53 3.05
N THR A 105 0.47 20.32 2.60
CA THR A 105 1.62 19.98 1.76
C THR A 105 1.36 20.14 0.25
N ALA A 106 0.10 20.32 -0.16
CA ALA A 106 -0.25 20.45 -1.57
C ALA A 106 0.40 21.68 -2.24
N GLU A 107 0.47 22.81 -1.54
CA GLU A 107 1.11 24.02 -2.08
C GLU A 107 2.65 23.89 -2.09
N VAL A 108 3.23 23.16 -1.15
CA VAL A 108 4.66 22.83 -1.15
C VAL A 108 5.02 21.98 -2.36
N MET A 109 4.21 20.94 -2.64
CA MET A 109 4.41 20.07 -3.81
C MET A 109 4.45 20.86 -5.12
N LYS A 110 3.54 21.81 -5.33
CA LYS A 110 3.48 22.63 -6.56
C LYS A 110 4.75 23.43 -6.84
N ARG A 111 5.53 23.73 -5.81
CA ARG A 111 6.75 24.56 -5.92
C ARG A 111 8.01 23.82 -5.50
N VAL A 112 7.98 22.48 -5.46
CA VAL A 112 9.17 21.67 -5.11
C VAL A 112 10.35 21.93 -6.04
N ALA A 113 10.08 22.39 -7.29
CA ALA A 113 11.11 22.78 -8.25
C ALA A 113 12.01 23.94 -7.76
N GLU A 114 11.58 24.74 -6.75
CA GLU A 114 12.43 25.73 -6.09
C GLU A 114 13.59 25.08 -5.31
N TYR A 115 13.44 23.83 -4.88
CA TYR A 115 14.44 23.03 -4.19
C TYR A 115 15.18 22.09 -5.13
N MET A 116 14.43 21.34 -5.95
CA MET A 116 14.98 20.39 -6.93
C MET A 116 13.97 20.20 -8.08
N PRO A 117 14.42 20.19 -9.36
CA PRO A 117 13.55 19.86 -10.48
C PRO A 117 12.86 18.50 -10.28
N GLN A 118 11.54 18.44 -10.50
CA GLN A 118 10.73 17.25 -10.24
C GLN A 118 11.26 16.01 -10.98
N ALA A 119 11.63 16.14 -12.24
CA ALA A 119 12.20 15.04 -13.02
C ALA A 119 13.47 14.45 -12.38
N LYS A 120 14.30 15.30 -11.77
CA LYS A 120 15.52 14.88 -11.09
C LYS A 120 15.18 14.19 -9.76
N LEU A 121 14.23 14.75 -9.00
CA LEU A 121 13.75 14.18 -7.75
C LEU A 121 13.20 12.77 -7.98
N ASN A 122 12.37 12.58 -9.01
CA ASN A 122 11.83 11.29 -9.39
C ASN A 122 12.92 10.30 -9.86
N ALA A 123 13.88 10.76 -10.68
CA ALA A 123 14.96 9.92 -11.16
C ALA A 123 15.85 9.38 -10.04
N ILE A 124 16.08 10.16 -8.97
CA ILE A 124 16.87 9.73 -7.82
C ILE A 124 16.02 8.82 -6.91
N SER A 125 14.82 9.28 -6.51
CA SER A 125 14.04 8.61 -5.47
C SER A 125 13.19 7.45 -5.99
N GLY A 126 12.80 7.48 -7.26
CA GLY A 126 11.82 6.56 -7.82
C GLY A 126 10.38 6.83 -7.42
N VAL A 127 10.15 7.62 -6.40
CA VAL A 127 8.81 7.84 -5.83
C VAL A 127 8.04 8.88 -6.65
N GLY A 128 6.78 8.55 -6.97
CA GLY A 128 5.86 9.42 -7.68
C GLY A 128 5.52 10.70 -6.89
N GLU A 129 4.95 11.67 -7.60
CA GLU A 129 4.59 12.97 -7.05
C GLU A 129 3.21 12.91 -6.39
N PHE A 130 3.19 12.81 -5.06
CA PHE A 130 1.98 12.81 -4.26
C PHE A 130 2.08 13.85 -3.15
N ALA A 131 1.09 14.71 -3.00
CA ALA A 131 1.09 15.79 -2.02
C ALA A 131 1.37 15.32 -0.58
N PHE A 132 1.11 14.07 -0.28
CA PHE A 132 1.33 13.47 1.03
C PHE A 132 2.74 12.96 1.28
N ASN A 133 3.67 12.97 0.31
CA ASN A 133 5.03 12.46 0.51
C ASN A 133 5.76 13.19 1.65
N THR A 134 6.61 12.46 2.36
CA THR A 134 7.31 12.95 3.56
C THR A 134 8.17 14.18 3.27
N ILE A 135 8.79 14.25 2.08
CA ILE A 135 9.62 15.38 1.67
C ILE A 135 8.88 16.71 1.80
N TYR A 136 7.60 16.76 1.39
CA TYR A 136 6.79 17.99 1.46
C TYR A 136 6.43 18.38 2.90
N LYS A 137 6.33 17.40 3.81
CA LYS A 137 6.13 17.66 5.23
C LYS A 137 7.36 18.29 5.87
N LEU A 138 8.56 17.80 5.52
CA LEU A 138 9.81 18.35 6.01
C LEU A 138 10.08 19.75 5.43
N ILE A 139 9.79 19.98 4.14
CA ILE A 139 9.86 21.32 3.55
C ILE A 139 8.88 22.26 4.26
N TRP A 140 7.62 21.84 4.47
CA TRP A 140 6.64 22.64 5.19
C TRP A 140 7.10 22.99 6.61
N LEU A 141 7.65 22.03 7.35
CA LEU A 141 8.21 22.26 8.69
C LEU A 141 9.37 23.23 8.65
N LYS A 142 10.27 23.10 7.69
CA LYS A 142 11.40 24.04 7.50
C LYS A 142 10.92 25.47 7.26
N GLU A 143 9.88 25.65 6.48
CA GLU A 143 9.37 26.97 6.12
C GLU A 143 8.54 27.63 7.24
N ASN A 144 7.81 26.81 8.01
CA ASN A 144 6.85 27.32 8.98
C ASN A 144 7.27 27.13 10.44
N ARG A 145 8.19 26.20 10.71
CA ARG A 145 8.68 25.81 12.04
C ARG A 145 10.17 25.43 12.03
N PRO A 146 11.05 26.30 11.49
CA PRO A 146 12.49 25.96 11.34
C PRO A 146 13.14 25.61 12.68
N GLU A 147 12.70 26.22 13.78
CA GLU A 147 13.19 25.95 15.13
C GLU A 147 13.00 24.49 15.56
N LEU A 148 11.94 23.83 15.09
CA LEU A 148 11.70 22.43 15.42
C LEU A 148 12.69 21.49 14.72
N LEU A 149 13.08 21.82 13.47
CA LEU A 149 14.11 21.05 12.75
C LEU A 149 15.50 21.19 13.40
N GLU A 150 15.81 22.35 13.97
CA GLU A 150 17.06 22.57 14.70
C GLU A 150 17.07 21.79 16.02
N GLN A 151 15.97 21.80 16.76
CA GLN A 151 15.81 21.13 18.06
C GLN A 151 15.66 19.61 17.92
N ALA A 152 15.14 19.12 16.80
CA ALA A 152 14.84 17.72 16.62
C ALA A 152 16.09 16.83 16.77
N HIS A 153 15.95 15.75 17.53
CA HIS A 153 16.93 14.68 17.56
C HIS A 153 16.77 13.77 16.33
N ALA A 154 15.52 13.38 16.02
CA ALA A 154 15.24 12.49 14.90
C ALA A 154 13.88 12.79 14.22
N TRP A 155 13.75 12.28 12.98
CA TRP A 155 12.47 12.03 12.32
C TRP A 155 12.11 10.57 12.49
N LEU A 156 10.93 10.27 13.01
CA LEU A 156 10.39 8.92 13.10
C LEU A 156 9.10 8.82 12.28
N PHE A 157 9.01 7.77 11.44
CA PHE A 157 7.74 7.40 10.82
C PHE A 157 6.79 6.83 11.87
N ILE A 158 5.48 6.83 11.60
CA ILE A 158 4.48 6.43 12.59
C ILE A 158 4.69 5.00 13.11
N SER A 159 5.09 4.05 12.25
CA SER A 159 5.48 2.69 12.69
C SER A 159 6.67 2.71 13.65
N ASN A 160 7.65 3.58 13.38
CA ASN A 160 8.84 3.72 14.20
C ASN A 160 8.58 4.49 15.50
N ILE A 161 7.63 5.44 15.52
CA ILE A 161 7.16 6.07 16.76
C ILE A 161 6.53 5.02 17.68
N LEU A 162 5.64 4.18 17.14
CA LEU A 162 5.01 3.11 17.91
C LEU A 162 6.03 2.08 18.39
N ALA A 163 6.99 1.67 17.53
CA ALA A 163 8.07 0.76 17.92
C ALA A 163 8.99 1.36 19.00
N HIS A 164 9.31 2.65 18.89
CA HIS A 164 10.08 3.37 19.93
C HIS A 164 9.35 3.38 21.28
N ARG A 165 8.03 3.65 21.31
CA ARG A 165 7.23 3.60 22.55
C ARG A 165 7.27 2.21 23.20
N LEU A 166 7.41 1.15 22.40
CA LEU A 166 7.45 -0.24 22.89
C LEU A 166 8.86 -0.69 23.32
N THR A 167 9.91 -0.17 22.69
CA THR A 167 11.29 -0.68 22.84
C THR A 167 12.28 0.32 23.41
N GLY A 168 12.00 1.62 23.31
CA GLY A 168 12.96 2.69 23.59
C GLY A 168 14.01 2.89 22.50
N VAL A 169 13.96 2.15 21.38
CA VAL A 169 14.95 2.20 20.30
C VAL A 169 14.42 3.02 19.13
N MET A 170 15.22 4.00 18.68
CA MET A 170 14.94 4.75 17.46
C MET A 170 15.56 4.06 16.25
N ALA A 171 14.74 3.74 15.28
CA ALA A 171 15.15 3.14 14.00
C ALA A 171 14.31 3.73 12.86
N THR A 172 14.74 3.51 11.63
CA THR A 172 13.96 3.83 10.43
C THR A 172 13.65 2.54 9.66
N ASP A 173 12.40 2.20 9.50
CA ASP A 173 12.02 1.08 8.65
C ASP A 173 12.29 1.42 7.18
N ARG A 174 12.93 0.48 6.46
CA ARG A 174 13.32 0.66 5.06
C ARG A 174 12.12 0.87 4.13
N THR A 175 11.02 0.15 4.36
CA THR A 175 9.83 0.28 3.52
C THR A 175 9.15 1.64 3.73
N MET A 176 9.18 2.17 4.95
CA MET A 176 8.71 3.53 5.25
C MET A 176 9.60 4.60 4.62
N ALA A 177 10.92 4.45 4.72
CA ALA A 177 11.87 5.36 4.07
C ALA A 177 11.63 5.41 2.55
N GLY A 178 11.35 4.27 1.92
CA GLY A 178 11.07 4.12 0.49
C GLY A 178 9.85 4.89 0.00
N THR A 179 8.91 5.27 0.88
CA THR A 179 7.73 6.08 0.51
C THR A 179 8.01 7.59 0.56
N SER A 180 9.14 7.99 1.11
CA SER A 180 9.40 9.38 1.55
C SER A 180 9.70 10.36 0.42
N GLN A 181 10.08 9.89 -0.76
CA GLN A 181 10.66 10.65 -1.86
C GLN A 181 12.04 11.27 -1.53
N MET A 182 12.75 10.71 -0.52
CA MET A 182 14.07 11.22 -0.09
C MET A 182 15.17 10.16 -0.13
N THR A 183 14.86 8.94 -0.53
CA THR A 183 15.84 7.87 -0.72
C THR A 183 16.41 7.89 -2.13
N ASP A 184 17.52 7.21 -2.33
CA ASP A 184 18.17 6.99 -3.62
C ASP A 184 18.00 5.52 -4.01
N LEU A 185 17.31 5.26 -5.12
CA LEU A 185 17.05 3.90 -5.60
C LEU A 185 18.33 3.12 -5.91
N ALA A 186 19.38 3.80 -6.37
CA ALA A 186 20.63 3.14 -6.76
C ALA A 186 21.43 2.65 -5.55
N THR A 187 21.43 3.43 -4.47
CA THR A 187 22.18 3.10 -3.24
C THR A 187 21.31 2.38 -2.21
N GLY A 188 19.99 2.55 -2.28
CA GLY A 188 19.05 2.03 -1.29
C GLY A 188 19.15 2.71 0.08
N ASP A 189 19.68 3.92 0.14
CA ASP A 189 19.88 4.73 1.35
C ASP A 189 19.30 6.14 1.12
N TRP A 190 19.37 6.99 2.12
CA TRP A 190 19.01 8.39 2.03
C TRP A 190 19.86 9.13 0.98
N SER A 191 19.21 9.85 0.07
CA SER A 191 19.88 10.67 -0.93
C SER A 191 20.49 11.92 -0.31
N SER A 192 21.81 11.98 -0.23
CA SER A 192 22.51 13.18 0.23
C SER A 192 22.21 14.39 -0.64
N GLU A 193 21.97 14.19 -1.93
CA GLU A 193 21.65 15.25 -2.88
C GLU A 193 20.26 15.85 -2.60
N ILE A 194 19.23 15.00 -2.43
CA ILE A 194 17.88 15.46 -2.11
C ILE A 194 17.87 16.15 -0.74
N LEU A 195 18.46 15.51 0.28
CA LEU A 195 18.48 16.07 1.62
C LEU A 195 19.20 17.43 1.68
N SER A 196 20.32 17.57 0.95
CA SER A 196 21.02 18.85 0.82
C SER A 196 20.17 19.92 0.14
N ALA A 197 19.46 19.57 -0.94
CA ALA A 197 18.60 20.50 -1.67
C ALA A 197 17.48 21.07 -0.78
N ILE A 198 16.85 20.22 0.03
CA ILE A 198 15.79 20.66 0.96
C ILE A 198 16.35 21.21 2.28
N GLY A 199 17.68 21.13 2.51
CA GLY A 199 18.35 21.64 3.70
C GLY A 199 18.04 20.84 4.98
N VAL A 200 17.88 19.52 4.86
CA VAL A 200 17.66 18.57 5.96
C VAL A 200 18.92 17.73 6.18
N ARG A 201 19.40 17.65 7.42
CA ARG A 201 20.59 16.86 7.72
C ARG A 201 20.29 15.36 7.70
N LYS A 202 21.19 14.55 7.14
CA LYS A 202 21.06 13.07 7.12
C LYS A 202 20.99 12.47 8.53
N SER A 203 21.66 13.07 9.50
CA SER A 203 21.65 12.64 10.91
C SER A 203 20.29 12.79 11.60
N LEU A 204 19.30 13.42 10.95
CA LEU A 204 17.93 13.46 11.42
C LEU A 204 17.25 12.08 11.35
N PHE A 205 17.74 11.20 10.49
CA PHE A 205 17.15 9.87 10.28
C PHE A 205 17.95 8.82 11.03
N PRO A 206 17.34 8.09 11.99
CA PRO A 206 17.95 6.97 12.67
C PRO A 206 18.43 5.88 11.71
N PRO A 207 19.28 4.95 12.15
CA PRO A 207 19.73 3.85 11.30
C PRO A 207 18.58 3.11 10.63
N MET A 208 18.74 2.83 9.34
CA MET A 208 17.75 2.10 8.54
C MET A 208 17.84 0.61 8.85
N VAL A 209 16.70 -0.01 9.15
CA VAL A 209 16.54 -1.45 9.39
C VAL A 209 15.72 -2.08 8.28
N ASN A 210 16.03 -3.33 7.96
CA ASN A 210 15.24 -4.09 6.97
C ASN A 210 14.01 -4.70 7.64
N ALA A 211 13.02 -5.04 6.82
CA ALA A 211 11.91 -5.86 7.29
C ALA A 211 12.43 -7.21 7.82
N GLY A 212 11.92 -7.64 8.95
CA GLY A 212 12.38 -8.83 9.64
C GLY A 212 13.49 -8.59 10.68
N ASP A 213 14.16 -7.45 10.65
CA ASP A 213 15.16 -7.11 11.69
C ASP A 213 14.46 -6.80 13.02
N ALA A 214 15.00 -7.26 14.12
CA ALA A 214 14.55 -6.86 15.45
C ALA A 214 14.99 -5.42 15.73
N ILE A 215 14.04 -4.50 15.94
CA ILE A 215 14.31 -3.11 16.35
C ILE A 215 14.81 -3.06 17.78
N GLY A 216 14.23 -3.90 18.65
CA GLY A 216 14.54 -4.02 20.07
C GLY A 216 13.64 -5.04 20.72
N THR A 217 13.69 -5.11 22.05
CA THR A 217 12.83 -5.98 22.86
C THR A 217 11.83 -5.12 23.62
N LEU A 218 10.63 -5.63 23.84
CA LEU A 218 9.61 -4.94 24.64
C LEU A 218 10.18 -4.54 26.02
N THR A 219 9.97 -3.29 26.40
CA THR A 219 10.24 -2.84 27.77
C THR A 219 9.25 -3.46 28.76
N PRO A 220 9.53 -3.49 30.07
CA PRO A 220 8.57 -3.95 31.07
C PRO A 220 7.24 -3.20 31.02
N ALA A 221 7.28 -1.87 30.81
CA ALA A 221 6.08 -1.05 30.65
C ALA A 221 5.25 -1.42 29.39
N ALA A 222 5.96 -1.75 28.29
CA ALA A 222 5.30 -2.19 27.06
C ALA A 222 4.69 -3.60 27.22
N CYS A 223 5.33 -4.49 27.95
CA CYS A 223 4.73 -5.80 28.31
C CYS A 223 3.43 -5.62 29.09
N GLU A 224 3.44 -4.77 30.12
CA GLU A 224 2.23 -4.45 30.90
C GLU A 224 1.16 -3.80 30.02
N LEU A 225 1.53 -2.82 29.19
CA LEU A 225 0.63 -2.11 28.27
C LEU A 225 -0.09 -3.08 27.32
N LEU A 226 0.65 -4.02 26.71
CA LEU A 226 0.11 -4.98 25.77
C LEU A 226 -0.55 -6.19 26.43
N GLY A 227 -0.25 -6.48 27.71
CA GLY A 227 -0.70 -7.68 28.43
C GLY A 227 0.13 -8.93 28.12
N LEU A 228 1.39 -8.77 27.72
CA LEU A 228 2.31 -9.87 27.45
C LEU A 228 3.12 -10.25 28.69
N PRO A 229 3.25 -11.56 29.02
CA PRO A 229 3.95 -12.00 30.22
C PRO A 229 5.48 -11.91 30.09
N ASN A 230 6.00 -11.92 28.87
CA ASN A 230 7.44 -11.95 28.58
C ASN A 230 7.83 -10.83 27.61
N ALA A 231 9.04 -10.31 27.77
CA ALA A 231 9.66 -9.44 26.79
C ALA A 231 10.05 -10.24 25.54
N VAL A 232 9.49 -9.84 24.40
CA VAL A 232 9.75 -10.45 23.09
C VAL A 232 10.28 -9.38 22.14
N PRO A 233 10.98 -9.77 21.04
CA PRO A 233 11.43 -8.80 20.04
C PRO A 233 10.25 -8.07 19.36
N VAL A 234 10.45 -6.80 19.08
CA VAL A 234 9.63 -6.01 18.16
C VAL A 234 10.32 -6.03 16.80
N VAL A 235 9.69 -6.66 15.83
CA VAL A 235 10.25 -6.89 14.50
C VAL A 235 9.75 -5.84 13.52
N SER A 236 10.64 -5.27 12.72
CA SER A 236 10.34 -4.22 11.75
C SER A 236 9.51 -4.76 10.58
N THR A 237 8.38 -4.11 10.29
CA THR A 237 7.53 -4.40 9.13
C THR A 237 6.93 -3.16 8.45
N GLY A 238 6.98 -2.00 8.96
CA GLY A 238 6.69 -0.70 8.34
C GLY A 238 5.44 -0.59 7.46
N HIS A 239 5.64 -0.34 6.14
CA HIS A 239 4.57 0.04 5.22
C HIS A 239 3.69 -1.14 4.79
N ASP A 240 2.41 -1.07 5.09
CA ASP A 240 1.39 -2.11 4.93
C ASP A 240 1.31 -2.71 3.50
N THR A 241 1.47 -1.88 2.48
CA THR A 241 1.37 -2.28 1.06
C THR A 241 2.45 -3.31 0.68
N GLN A 242 3.71 -3.16 1.14
CA GLN A 242 4.79 -4.10 0.84
C GLN A 242 4.56 -5.45 1.49
N PHE A 243 3.95 -5.47 2.67
CA PHE A 243 3.59 -6.71 3.36
C PHE A 243 2.34 -7.35 2.77
N ALA A 244 1.40 -6.56 2.24
CA ALA A 244 0.28 -7.08 1.46
C ALA A 244 0.75 -7.80 0.20
N LEU A 245 1.73 -7.25 -0.51
CA LEU A 245 2.37 -7.90 -1.65
C LEU A 245 2.96 -9.25 -1.25
N PHE A 246 3.82 -9.30 -0.24
CA PHE A 246 4.46 -10.54 0.19
C PHE A 246 3.45 -11.57 0.72
N GLY A 247 2.52 -11.13 1.57
CA GLY A 247 1.52 -11.99 2.20
C GLY A 247 0.43 -12.50 1.26
N SER A 248 0.24 -11.88 0.10
CA SER A 248 -0.63 -12.42 -0.96
C SER A 248 -0.01 -13.63 -1.68
N GLY A 249 1.30 -13.85 -1.47
CA GLY A 249 2.06 -14.91 -2.12
C GLY A 249 2.64 -14.53 -3.48
N VAL A 250 2.58 -13.23 -3.88
CA VAL A 250 3.15 -12.78 -5.15
C VAL A 250 4.64 -13.06 -5.21
N GLN A 251 5.08 -13.60 -6.34
CA GLN A 251 6.48 -13.92 -6.60
C GLN A 251 7.22 -12.74 -7.23
N GLU A 252 8.53 -12.81 -7.30
CA GLU A 252 9.34 -11.86 -8.06
C GLU A 252 8.94 -11.91 -9.55
N ASN A 253 8.80 -10.73 -10.16
CA ASN A 253 8.34 -10.52 -11.54
C ASN A 253 6.94 -11.07 -11.85
N GLN A 254 6.13 -11.33 -10.85
CA GLN A 254 4.71 -11.64 -10.99
C GLN A 254 3.88 -10.36 -10.76
N PRO A 255 3.03 -9.93 -11.73
CA PRO A 255 2.14 -8.80 -11.52
C PRO A 255 1.13 -9.05 -10.42
N PHE A 256 0.94 -8.04 -9.57
CA PHE A 256 -0.04 -8.00 -8.50
C PHE A 256 -1.02 -6.87 -8.76
N LEU A 257 -2.31 -7.17 -8.78
CA LEU A 257 -3.38 -6.19 -8.93
C LEU A 257 -4.24 -6.16 -7.67
N SER A 258 -4.18 -5.06 -6.93
CA SER A 258 -5.15 -4.74 -5.88
C SER A 258 -6.32 -4.00 -6.51
N SER A 259 -7.50 -4.65 -6.58
CA SER A 259 -8.70 -4.11 -7.23
C SER A 259 -9.72 -3.67 -6.18
N GLY A 260 -9.78 -2.36 -5.94
CA GLY A 260 -10.71 -1.66 -5.07
C GLY A 260 -11.30 -0.45 -5.79
N THR A 261 -11.72 0.59 -5.06
CA THR A 261 -12.13 1.89 -5.65
C THR A 261 -11.08 2.38 -6.64
N TRP A 262 -9.81 2.27 -6.24
CA TRP A 262 -8.65 2.38 -7.11
C TRP A 262 -8.12 0.98 -7.42
N GLU A 263 -7.58 0.79 -8.60
CA GLU A 263 -6.69 -0.32 -8.92
C GLU A 263 -5.25 0.13 -8.77
N ILE A 264 -4.44 -0.75 -8.15
CA ILE A 264 -3.01 -0.57 -7.98
C ILE A 264 -2.34 -1.80 -8.54
N LEU A 265 -1.64 -1.62 -9.67
CA LEU A 265 -0.85 -2.67 -10.29
C LEU A 265 0.60 -2.52 -9.87
N MET A 266 1.18 -3.54 -9.28
CA MET A 266 2.54 -3.52 -8.73
C MET A 266 3.33 -4.77 -9.12
N LEU A 267 4.64 -4.67 -8.96
CA LEU A 267 5.59 -5.77 -9.07
C LEU A 267 6.48 -5.87 -7.84
N ARG A 268 7.12 -7.01 -7.71
CA ARG A 268 8.33 -7.22 -6.90
C ARG A 268 9.45 -7.56 -7.88
N THR A 269 10.45 -6.70 -8.03
CA THR A 269 11.50 -6.89 -9.04
C THR A 269 12.84 -6.32 -8.59
N ALA A 270 13.94 -6.93 -9.06
CA ALA A 270 15.27 -6.45 -8.75
C ALA A 270 15.67 -5.18 -9.53
N LYS A 271 14.94 -4.84 -10.59
CA LYS A 271 15.25 -3.69 -11.45
C LYS A 271 13.96 -2.96 -11.83
N ALA A 272 13.99 -1.65 -11.72
CA ALA A 272 12.92 -0.79 -12.21
C ALA A 272 13.55 0.45 -12.86
N SER A 273 13.28 0.67 -14.13
CA SER A 273 13.71 1.86 -14.87
C SER A 273 12.47 2.57 -15.37
N LEU A 274 12.16 3.72 -14.77
CA LEU A 274 11.05 4.59 -15.16
C LEU A 274 11.58 5.85 -15.84
N GLU A 275 10.87 6.27 -16.87
CA GLU A 275 11.12 7.53 -17.55
C GLU A 275 10.25 8.66 -16.95
N SER A 276 10.58 9.92 -17.23
CA SER A 276 9.82 11.07 -16.71
C SER A 276 8.34 11.02 -17.06
N GLU A 277 7.99 10.48 -18.22
CA GLU A 277 6.61 10.30 -18.68
C GLU A 277 5.84 9.27 -17.85
N ASP A 278 6.55 8.28 -17.28
CA ASP A 278 5.96 7.27 -16.40
C ASP A 278 5.51 7.89 -15.08
N TYR A 279 6.35 8.73 -14.49
CA TYR A 279 6.01 9.45 -13.26
C TYR A 279 4.87 10.45 -13.50
N ALA A 280 4.87 11.15 -14.63
CA ALA A 280 3.77 12.02 -15.03
C ALA A 280 2.44 11.26 -15.20
N ALA A 281 2.50 9.97 -15.55
CA ALA A 281 1.36 9.06 -15.63
C ALA A 281 0.99 8.40 -14.29
N GLY A 282 1.59 8.82 -13.17
CA GLY A 282 1.29 8.34 -11.82
C GLY A 282 2.04 7.07 -11.42
N ALA A 283 3.18 6.77 -12.05
CA ALA A 283 4.03 5.68 -11.63
C ALA A 283 4.83 6.03 -10.37
N THR A 284 5.15 5.02 -9.58
CA THR A 284 6.02 5.11 -8.40
C THR A 284 6.88 3.87 -8.29
N VAL A 285 8.07 4.00 -7.70
CA VAL A 285 8.92 2.87 -7.31
C VAL A 285 9.25 3.02 -5.83
N GLU A 286 8.91 2.03 -5.05
CA GLU A 286 9.19 1.98 -3.62
C GLU A 286 10.10 0.81 -3.29
N PHE A 287 10.69 0.80 -2.10
CA PHE A 287 11.45 -0.35 -1.62
C PHE A 287 10.52 -1.49 -1.23
N ASP A 288 10.82 -2.69 -1.72
CA ASP A 288 10.11 -3.92 -1.32
C ASP A 288 10.43 -4.31 0.14
N SER A 289 9.56 -5.11 0.75
CA SER A 289 9.81 -5.73 2.05
C SER A 289 11.09 -6.57 2.06
N LYS A 290 11.48 -7.17 0.92
CA LYS A 290 12.74 -7.88 0.75
C LYS A 290 13.84 -6.91 0.28
N ALA A 291 14.91 -6.82 1.04
CA ALA A 291 16.06 -6.01 0.65
C ALA A 291 16.61 -6.41 -0.73
N GLY A 292 16.90 -5.41 -1.57
CA GLY A 292 17.36 -5.62 -2.94
C GLY A 292 16.26 -5.73 -3.99
N LEU A 293 14.99 -5.78 -3.58
CA LEU A 293 13.86 -5.67 -4.49
C LEU A 293 13.20 -4.30 -4.41
N LEU A 294 12.50 -3.94 -5.48
CA LEU A 294 11.76 -2.72 -5.69
C LEU A 294 10.31 -3.04 -6.06
N ASN A 295 9.40 -2.13 -5.75
CA ASN A 295 7.99 -2.22 -6.10
C ASN A 295 7.60 -1.09 -7.08
N PRO A 296 7.86 -1.22 -8.39
CA PRO A 296 7.26 -0.33 -9.36
C PRO A 296 5.75 -0.56 -9.38
N GLY A 297 4.99 0.55 -9.39
CA GLY A 297 3.55 0.52 -9.34
C GLY A 297 2.88 1.62 -10.15
N LEU A 298 1.66 1.37 -10.57
CA LEU A 298 0.77 2.26 -11.28
C LEU A 298 -0.62 2.18 -10.67
N GLN A 299 -1.29 3.32 -10.48
CA GLN A 299 -2.63 3.38 -9.93
C GLN A 299 -3.60 4.15 -10.81
N TRP A 300 -4.88 3.81 -10.73
CA TRP A 300 -5.97 4.52 -11.42
C TRP A 300 -7.32 4.25 -10.76
N ILE A 301 -8.28 5.14 -10.97
CA ILE A 301 -9.65 4.90 -10.51
C ILE A 301 -10.28 3.76 -11.34
N ALA A 302 -10.91 2.80 -10.68
CA ALA A 302 -11.48 1.62 -11.32
C ALA A 302 -12.87 1.27 -10.79
N SER A 303 -13.00 0.53 -9.67
CA SER A 303 -14.33 0.21 -9.14
C SER A 303 -15.14 1.46 -8.78
N GLY A 304 -14.49 2.62 -8.57
CA GLY A 304 -15.20 3.89 -8.43
C GLY A 304 -16.03 4.26 -9.67
N ILE A 305 -15.53 3.95 -10.89
CA ILE A 305 -16.29 4.14 -12.14
C ILE A 305 -17.43 3.13 -12.23
N ILE A 306 -17.18 1.88 -11.82
CA ILE A 306 -18.20 0.82 -11.76
C ILE A 306 -19.34 1.21 -10.81
N GLU A 307 -19.02 1.73 -9.62
CA GLU A 307 -20.01 2.24 -8.66
C GLU A 307 -20.77 3.45 -9.22
N TRP A 308 -20.11 4.34 -9.94
CA TRP A 308 -20.76 5.46 -10.63
C TRP A 308 -21.76 4.95 -11.68
N VAL A 309 -21.40 3.97 -12.51
CA VAL A 309 -22.33 3.35 -13.47
C VAL A 309 -23.53 2.73 -12.75
N LYS A 310 -23.28 2.02 -11.64
CA LYS A 310 -24.35 1.43 -10.81
C LYS A 310 -25.31 2.49 -10.29
N ALA A 311 -24.76 3.55 -9.68
CA ALA A 311 -25.59 4.63 -9.13
C ALA A 311 -26.40 5.38 -10.21
N THR A 312 -25.79 5.59 -11.39
CA THR A 312 -26.38 6.40 -12.46
C THR A 312 -27.37 5.62 -13.33
N CYS A 313 -27.06 4.34 -13.62
CA CYS A 313 -27.80 3.57 -14.61
C CYS A 313 -28.67 2.46 -14.00
N TYR A 314 -28.43 2.04 -12.76
CA TYR A 314 -29.07 0.87 -12.16
C TYR A 314 -29.88 1.16 -10.89
N ASN A 315 -29.98 2.41 -10.45
CA ASN A 315 -30.83 2.82 -9.31
C ASN A 315 -30.67 1.94 -8.05
N GLY A 316 -29.44 1.47 -7.77
CA GLY A 316 -29.14 0.66 -6.59
C GLY A 316 -29.42 -0.84 -6.72
N GLU A 317 -29.72 -1.33 -7.92
CA GLU A 317 -29.80 -2.77 -8.20
C GLU A 317 -28.50 -3.50 -7.82
N SER A 318 -28.60 -4.83 -7.63
CA SER A 318 -27.43 -5.63 -7.21
C SER A 318 -26.40 -5.78 -8.34
N PHE A 319 -25.14 -6.03 -7.96
CA PHE A 319 -24.11 -6.41 -8.96
C PHE A 319 -24.45 -7.69 -9.69
N ASP A 320 -25.10 -8.66 -9.05
CA ASP A 320 -25.55 -9.90 -9.72
C ASP A 320 -26.51 -9.63 -10.89
N THR A 321 -27.41 -8.65 -10.72
CA THR A 321 -28.30 -8.20 -11.82
C THR A 321 -27.51 -7.56 -12.96
N MET A 322 -26.56 -6.68 -12.61
CA MET A 322 -25.71 -5.99 -13.59
C MET A 322 -24.85 -6.99 -14.39
N ASP A 323 -24.27 -7.94 -13.71
CA ASP A 323 -23.42 -8.98 -14.29
C ASP A 323 -24.23 -9.89 -15.22
N ALA A 324 -25.42 -10.35 -14.79
CA ALA A 324 -26.30 -11.16 -15.62
C ALA A 324 -26.82 -10.44 -16.88
N GLU A 325 -26.97 -9.11 -16.84
CA GLU A 325 -27.28 -8.32 -18.02
C GLU A 325 -26.06 -8.15 -18.94
N ALA A 326 -24.88 -7.89 -18.37
CA ALA A 326 -23.64 -7.69 -19.12
C ALA A 326 -23.15 -8.95 -19.84
N GLU A 327 -23.37 -10.14 -19.27
CA GLU A 327 -23.03 -11.42 -19.91
C GLU A 327 -23.72 -11.63 -21.26
N LYS A 328 -24.89 -11.02 -21.47
CA LYS A 328 -25.65 -11.12 -22.71
C LYS A 328 -25.13 -10.22 -23.84
N ILE A 329 -24.22 -9.30 -23.52
CA ILE A 329 -23.64 -8.37 -24.47
C ILE A 329 -22.34 -8.99 -25.03
N ALA A 330 -22.15 -8.94 -26.34
CA ALA A 330 -20.95 -9.44 -26.98
C ALA A 330 -19.70 -8.58 -26.68
N PRO A 331 -18.47 -9.13 -26.78
CA PRO A 331 -17.24 -8.36 -26.75
C PRO A 331 -17.28 -7.16 -27.70
N GLY A 332 -16.75 -6.01 -27.24
CA GLY A 332 -16.82 -4.74 -27.99
C GLY A 332 -18.15 -3.98 -27.83
N CYS A 333 -19.07 -4.48 -27.00
CA CYS A 333 -20.29 -3.81 -26.57
C CYS A 333 -21.13 -3.23 -27.72
N ASP A 334 -21.15 -3.91 -28.88
CA ASP A 334 -21.80 -3.44 -30.13
C ASP A 334 -21.41 -1.99 -30.49
N GLY A 335 -20.16 -1.62 -30.25
CA GLY A 335 -19.61 -0.30 -30.56
C GLY A 335 -19.74 0.75 -29.46
N VAL A 336 -20.38 0.43 -28.32
CA VAL A 336 -20.36 1.33 -27.16
C VAL A 336 -19.00 1.28 -26.51
N LYS A 337 -18.39 2.45 -26.30
CA LYS A 337 -17.07 2.61 -25.68
C LYS A 337 -17.16 3.60 -24.51
N LEU A 338 -16.45 3.32 -23.44
CA LEU A 338 -16.28 4.24 -22.32
C LEU A 338 -14.81 4.70 -22.28
N ILE A 339 -14.58 6.00 -22.11
CA ILE A 339 -13.27 6.58 -21.84
C ILE A 339 -13.19 6.80 -20.32
N PRO A 340 -12.34 6.05 -19.59
CA PRO A 340 -12.42 5.98 -18.13
C PRO A 340 -11.63 7.09 -17.41
N ASP A 341 -11.66 8.35 -17.91
CA ASP A 341 -10.99 9.53 -17.34
C ASP A 341 -12.02 10.37 -16.56
N PHE A 342 -12.45 9.84 -15.40
CA PHE A 342 -13.56 10.38 -14.62
C PHE A 342 -13.14 11.25 -13.43
N LEU A 343 -11.83 11.54 -13.30
CA LEU A 343 -11.35 12.43 -12.24
C LEU A 343 -11.45 13.89 -12.68
N PRO A 344 -11.77 14.82 -11.77
CA PRO A 344 -11.77 16.26 -12.09
C PRO A 344 -10.39 16.80 -12.54
N SER A 345 -9.31 16.07 -12.22
CA SER A 345 -7.92 16.37 -12.61
C SER A 345 -7.56 15.87 -14.01
N ASP A 346 -8.41 15.05 -14.65
CA ASP A 346 -8.13 14.51 -15.97
C ASP A 346 -8.17 15.62 -17.02
N ALA A 347 -7.15 15.68 -17.89
CA ALA A 347 -7.02 16.71 -18.92
C ALA A 347 -8.15 16.64 -19.95
N VAL A 348 -8.66 15.43 -20.22
CA VAL A 348 -9.80 15.17 -21.08
C VAL A 348 -10.84 14.40 -20.25
N PRO A 349 -12.03 14.96 -20.04
CA PRO A 349 -13.08 14.28 -19.27
C PRO A 349 -13.48 12.96 -19.91
N GLY A 350 -13.83 11.99 -19.06
CA GLY A 350 -14.39 10.70 -19.49
C GLY A 350 -15.66 10.87 -20.30
N SER A 351 -15.93 9.91 -21.18
CA SER A 351 -17.10 9.96 -22.07
C SER A 351 -17.64 8.56 -22.38
N ILE A 352 -18.90 8.51 -22.79
CA ILE A 352 -19.52 7.31 -23.34
C ILE A 352 -19.85 7.60 -24.80
N GLN A 353 -19.36 6.76 -25.69
CA GLN A 353 -19.47 6.92 -27.14
C GLN A 353 -20.22 5.74 -27.76
N GLY A 354 -20.77 5.89 -28.96
CA GLY A 354 -21.41 4.81 -29.70
C GLY A 354 -22.84 4.47 -29.21
N LEU A 355 -23.46 5.35 -28.42
CA LEU A 355 -24.85 5.15 -28.00
C LEU A 355 -25.81 5.44 -29.17
N VAL A 356 -26.61 4.44 -29.50
CA VAL A 356 -27.70 4.52 -30.47
C VAL A 356 -28.96 3.86 -29.89
N LEU A 357 -30.10 4.09 -30.49
CA LEU A 357 -31.36 3.43 -30.08
C LEU A 357 -31.17 1.90 -30.08
N GLY A 358 -31.63 1.25 -29.01
CA GLY A 358 -31.44 -0.19 -28.80
C GLY A 358 -30.22 -0.55 -27.92
N ARG A 359 -29.31 0.38 -27.63
CA ARG A 359 -28.26 0.16 -26.60
C ARG A 359 -28.86 0.36 -25.21
N THR A 360 -28.50 -0.51 -24.30
CA THR A 360 -29.04 -0.57 -22.93
C THR A 360 -27.97 -0.20 -21.90
N ARG A 361 -28.36 -0.06 -20.65
CA ARG A 361 -27.46 0.13 -19.52
C ARG A 361 -26.39 -0.99 -19.40
N ALA A 362 -26.73 -2.21 -19.86
CA ALA A 362 -25.79 -3.34 -19.86
C ALA A 362 -24.60 -3.10 -20.80
N HIS A 363 -24.83 -2.45 -21.94
CA HIS A 363 -23.73 -2.05 -22.84
C HIS A 363 -22.78 -1.04 -22.16
N ILE A 364 -23.33 -0.07 -21.42
CA ILE A 364 -22.54 0.92 -20.68
C ILE A 364 -21.70 0.24 -19.60
N TYR A 365 -22.31 -0.66 -18.82
CA TYR A 365 -21.63 -1.36 -17.75
C TYR A 365 -20.52 -2.28 -18.28
N ARG A 366 -20.80 -3.07 -19.32
CA ARG A 366 -19.78 -3.90 -19.96
C ARG A 366 -18.67 -3.07 -20.58
N ALA A 367 -19.00 -1.97 -21.27
CA ALA A 367 -18.02 -1.07 -21.84
C ALA A 367 -17.10 -0.44 -20.77
N ALA A 368 -17.62 -0.18 -19.58
CA ALA A 368 -16.82 0.28 -18.45
C ALA A 368 -15.80 -0.80 -18.01
N MET A 369 -16.24 -2.05 -17.85
CA MET A 369 -15.34 -3.16 -17.50
C MET A 369 -14.29 -3.41 -18.59
N GLU A 370 -14.67 -3.38 -19.87
CA GLU A 370 -13.73 -3.51 -21.01
C GLU A 370 -12.70 -2.40 -21.03
N ALA A 371 -13.12 -1.14 -20.89
CA ALA A 371 -12.24 0.02 -20.89
C ALA A 371 -11.21 -0.02 -19.73
N LEU A 372 -11.67 -0.39 -18.53
CA LEU A 372 -10.78 -0.55 -17.36
C LEU A 372 -9.81 -1.71 -17.54
N THR A 373 -10.25 -2.80 -18.16
CA THR A 373 -9.37 -3.94 -18.44
C THR A 373 -8.34 -3.64 -19.53
N LEU A 374 -8.71 -2.86 -20.55
CA LEU A 374 -7.76 -2.36 -21.55
C LEU A 374 -6.72 -1.42 -20.93
N ARG A 375 -7.14 -0.56 -20.01
CA ARG A 375 -6.21 0.26 -19.22
C ARG A 375 -5.25 -0.60 -18.41
N LEU A 376 -5.75 -1.66 -17.76
CA LEU A 376 -4.91 -2.64 -17.08
C LEU A 376 -3.90 -3.29 -18.04
N LYS A 377 -4.31 -3.72 -19.25
CA LYS A 377 -3.42 -4.31 -20.26
C LYS A 377 -2.27 -3.36 -20.60
N GLN A 378 -2.58 -2.11 -20.95
CA GLN A 378 -1.58 -1.09 -21.30
C GLN A 378 -0.59 -0.84 -20.16
N ARG A 379 -1.07 -0.79 -18.92
CA ARG A 379 -0.23 -0.60 -17.74
C ARG A 379 0.61 -1.82 -17.40
N LEU A 380 0.09 -3.02 -17.63
CA LEU A 380 0.84 -4.26 -17.48
C LEU A 380 1.99 -4.36 -18.49
N GLU A 381 1.72 -4.08 -19.76
CA GLU A 381 2.75 -4.03 -20.81
C GLU A 381 3.85 -3.00 -20.49
N LYS A 382 3.48 -1.88 -19.88
CA LYS A 382 4.42 -0.87 -19.40
C LYS A 382 5.29 -1.42 -18.26
N LEU A 383 4.70 -2.06 -17.25
CA LEU A 383 5.46 -2.65 -16.14
C LEU A 383 6.36 -3.82 -16.60
N GLU A 384 5.92 -4.62 -17.56
CA GLU A 384 6.74 -5.65 -18.18
C GLU A 384 8.01 -5.05 -18.80
N LYS A 385 7.85 -3.94 -19.52
CA LYS A 385 8.99 -3.22 -20.11
C LYS A 385 9.92 -2.64 -19.01
N VAL A 386 9.35 -2.03 -17.97
CA VAL A 386 10.10 -1.44 -16.85
C VAL A 386 10.90 -2.50 -16.09
N GLY A 387 10.30 -3.66 -15.81
CA GLY A 387 10.94 -4.76 -15.10
C GLY A 387 11.77 -5.69 -15.98
N GLY A 388 11.66 -5.59 -17.31
CA GLY A 388 12.38 -6.43 -18.26
C GLY A 388 11.96 -7.91 -18.26
N PHE A 389 10.66 -8.19 -18.05
CA PHE A 389 10.11 -9.55 -17.97
C PHE A 389 8.85 -9.71 -18.83
N LYS A 390 8.31 -10.91 -18.90
CA LYS A 390 6.98 -11.19 -19.46
C LYS A 390 6.12 -11.89 -18.41
N SER A 391 4.89 -11.40 -18.27
CA SER A 391 3.92 -11.97 -17.34
C SER A 391 3.46 -13.35 -17.83
N THR A 392 3.39 -14.30 -16.90
CA THR A 392 2.82 -15.63 -17.14
C THR A 392 1.44 -15.78 -16.53
N ASP A 393 1.12 -14.98 -15.55
CA ASP A 393 -0.17 -14.85 -14.88
C ASP A 393 -0.28 -13.47 -14.21
N LEU A 394 -1.42 -13.16 -13.59
CA LEU A 394 -1.62 -11.98 -12.77
C LEU A 394 -2.28 -12.39 -11.46
N LEU A 395 -1.69 -11.97 -10.34
CA LEU A 395 -2.28 -12.16 -9.02
C LEU A 395 -3.25 -11.03 -8.72
N LEU A 396 -4.52 -11.38 -8.47
CA LEU A 396 -5.61 -10.45 -8.18
C LEU A 396 -6.05 -10.57 -6.72
N VAL A 397 -6.16 -9.43 -6.06
CA VAL A 397 -6.73 -9.30 -4.71
C VAL A 397 -7.75 -8.16 -4.65
N GLY A 398 -8.48 -8.06 -3.53
CA GLY A 398 -9.42 -6.98 -3.28
C GLY A 398 -10.85 -7.28 -3.73
N GLY A 399 -11.73 -6.29 -3.53
CA GLY A 399 -13.17 -6.43 -3.77
C GLY A 399 -13.55 -6.71 -5.22
N GLY A 400 -12.80 -6.17 -6.17
CA GLY A 400 -13.01 -6.37 -7.61
C GLY A 400 -12.80 -7.80 -8.09
N ALA A 401 -12.10 -8.63 -7.30
CA ALA A 401 -11.94 -10.06 -7.58
C ALA A 401 -13.26 -10.86 -7.43
N ARG A 402 -14.24 -10.31 -6.71
CA ARG A 402 -15.55 -10.95 -6.50
C ARG A 402 -16.44 -10.91 -7.74
N ASN A 403 -16.21 -9.95 -8.64
CA ASN A 403 -16.95 -9.86 -9.91
C ASN A 403 -16.40 -10.89 -10.89
N LYS A 404 -17.14 -11.98 -11.08
CA LYS A 404 -16.72 -13.13 -11.91
C LYS A 404 -16.67 -12.76 -13.39
N VAL A 405 -17.64 -11.96 -13.86
CA VAL A 405 -17.72 -11.48 -15.27
C VAL A 405 -16.50 -10.65 -15.60
N TRP A 406 -16.19 -9.69 -14.75
CA TRP A 406 -15.01 -8.82 -14.96
C TRP A 406 -13.70 -9.58 -14.82
N THR A 407 -13.61 -10.54 -13.89
CA THR A 407 -12.40 -11.36 -13.71
C THR A 407 -12.16 -12.26 -14.92
N GLN A 408 -13.20 -12.89 -15.49
CA GLN A 408 -13.09 -13.64 -16.75
C GLN A 408 -12.68 -12.72 -17.91
N MET A 409 -13.29 -11.55 -18.01
CA MET A 409 -12.93 -10.55 -19.02
C MET A 409 -11.46 -10.12 -18.92
N ARG A 410 -10.92 -9.96 -17.71
CA ARG A 410 -9.49 -9.72 -17.50
C ARG A 410 -8.63 -10.84 -18.05
N ALA A 411 -8.97 -12.09 -17.77
CA ALA A 411 -8.24 -13.24 -18.32
C ALA A 411 -8.28 -13.25 -19.86
N ASP A 412 -9.45 -12.99 -20.45
CA ASP A 412 -9.63 -13.03 -21.89
C ASP A 412 -8.89 -11.88 -22.61
N ILE A 413 -8.97 -10.65 -22.10
CA ILE A 413 -8.33 -9.47 -22.72
C ILE A 413 -6.81 -9.49 -22.53
N LEU A 414 -6.33 -9.91 -21.36
CA LEU A 414 -4.90 -10.01 -21.11
C LEU A 414 -4.28 -11.23 -21.80
N GLY A 415 -5.07 -12.26 -22.07
CA GLY A 415 -4.56 -13.55 -22.55
C GLY A 415 -3.74 -14.30 -21.50
N LEU A 416 -3.96 -14.01 -20.21
CA LEU A 416 -3.21 -14.53 -19.07
C LEU A 416 -4.15 -15.15 -18.02
N PRO A 417 -3.74 -16.22 -17.34
CA PRO A 417 -4.43 -16.70 -16.15
C PRO A 417 -4.48 -15.62 -15.08
N ILE A 418 -5.65 -15.45 -14.46
CA ILE A 418 -5.84 -14.59 -13.26
C ILE A 418 -5.87 -15.51 -12.03
N ARG A 419 -4.92 -15.32 -11.12
CA ARG A 419 -4.87 -16.04 -9.85
C ARG A 419 -5.46 -15.16 -8.76
N ILE A 420 -6.48 -15.63 -8.08
CA ILE A 420 -7.12 -14.94 -6.96
C ILE A 420 -6.60 -15.55 -5.68
N SER A 421 -5.91 -14.76 -4.86
CA SER A 421 -5.42 -15.24 -3.56
C SER A 421 -6.59 -15.50 -2.62
N ASN A 422 -6.56 -16.63 -1.93
CA ASN A 422 -7.54 -16.99 -0.89
C ASN A 422 -7.20 -16.35 0.47
N VAL A 423 -6.16 -15.53 0.54
CA VAL A 423 -5.76 -14.79 1.75
C VAL A 423 -6.62 -13.53 1.91
N SER A 424 -7.37 -13.45 2.98
CA SER A 424 -8.24 -12.28 3.28
C SER A 424 -7.50 -11.11 3.93
N GLU A 425 -6.40 -11.38 4.66
CA GLU A 425 -5.63 -10.40 5.45
C GLU A 425 -4.15 -10.46 5.04
N SER A 426 -3.87 -10.17 3.77
CA SER A 426 -2.51 -10.33 3.20
C SER A 426 -1.46 -9.45 3.88
N THR A 427 -1.78 -8.21 4.28
CA THR A 427 -0.88 -7.34 5.03
C THR A 427 -0.42 -7.99 6.33
N VAL A 428 -1.38 -8.43 7.13
CA VAL A 428 -1.11 -9.03 8.45
C VAL A 428 -0.34 -10.34 8.31
N LEU A 429 -0.73 -11.17 7.35
CA LEU A 429 -0.04 -12.44 7.09
C LEU A 429 1.39 -12.22 6.64
N GLY A 430 1.63 -11.27 5.74
CA GLY A 430 2.98 -10.90 5.29
C GLY A 430 3.84 -10.38 6.45
N ALA A 431 3.31 -9.47 7.26
CA ALA A 431 4.01 -8.96 8.44
C ALA A 431 4.32 -10.07 9.46
N ALA A 432 3.38 -10.99 9.69
CA ALA A 432 3.60 -12.15 10.58
C ALA A 432 4.72 -13.06 10.07
N MET A 433 4.82 -13.32 8.76
CA MET A 433 5.88 -14.14 8.18
C MET A 433 7.27 -13.53 8.43
N TYR A 434 7.41 -12.21 8.26
CA TYR A 434 8.65 -11.50 8.58
C TYR A 434 8.94 -11.52 10.09
N ALA A 435 7.91 -11.37 10.92
CA ALA A 435 8.08 -11.39 12.37
C ALA A 435 8.44 -12.78 12.90
N PHE A 436 7.89 -13.85 12.34
CA PHE A 436 8.29 -15.22 12.68
C PHE A 436 9.73 -15.49 12.31
N ALA A 437 10.20 -15.03 11.15
CA ALA A 437 11.58 -15.17 10.75
C ALA A 437 12.50 -14.33 11.67
N GLY A 438 12.16 -13.07 11.96
CA GLY A 438 12.90 -12.20 12.87
C GLY A 438 12.97 -12.71 14.32
N ALA A 439 11.99 -13.52 14.74
CA ALA A 439 11.99 -14.21 16.02
C ALA A 439 12.71 -15.56 16.00
N GLY A 440 13.28 -16.00 14.87
CA GLY A 440 13.98 -17.27 14.73
C GLY A 440 13.07 -18.51 14.74
N VAL A 441 11.77 -18.35 14.49
CA VAL A 441 10.82 -19.48 14.37
C VAL A 441 10.96 -20.16 13.00
N PHE A 442 11.27 -19.37 11.96
CA PHE A 442 11.60 -19.82 10.61
C PHE A 442 12.94 -19.20 10.17
N ASP A 443 13.62 -19.86 9.25
CA ASP A 443 14.92 -19.42 8.74
C ASP A 443 14.81 -18.15 7.87
N SER A 444 13.63 -17.94 7.23
CA SER A 444 13.36 -16.76 6.39
C SER A 444 11.86 -16.51 6.27
N PRO A 445 11.43 -15.30 5.86
CA PRO A 445 10.02 -15.05 5.53
C PRO A 445 9.49 -15.94 4.43
N GLU A 446 10.33 -16.30 3.44
CA GLU A 446 9.99 -17.21 2.37
C GLU A 446 9.72 -18.63 2.88
N SER A 447 10.58 -19.16 3.78
CA SER A 447 10.35 -20.49 4.39
C SER A 447 9.06 -20.53 5.21
N CYS A 448 8.73 -19.44 5.89
CA CYS A 448 7.43 -19.30 6.58
C CYS A 448 6.26 -19.28 5.56
N ARG A 449 6.38 -18.52 4.48
CA ARG A 449 5.36 -18.47 3.42
C ARG A 449 5.11 -19.83 2.78
N ASP A 450 6.17 -20.59 2.52
CA ASP A 450 6.10 -21.94 1.95
C ASP A 450 5.41 -22.92 2.92
N ALA A 451 5.69 -22.81 4.22
CA ALA A 451 5.05 -23.60 5.27
C ALA A 451 3.55 -23.26 5.43
N VAL A 452 3.17 -22.00 5.28
CA VAL A 452 1.76 -21.53 5.30
C VAL A 452 0.98 -22.09 4.12
N GLY A 453 1.59 -22.22 2.95
CA GLY A 453 0.97 -22.85 1.78
C GLY A 453 -0.20 -22.06 1.21
N ILE A 454 0.05 -20.80 0.80
CA ILE A 454 -0.98 -19.93 0.21
C ILE A 454 -1.62 -20.59 -1.02
N THR A 455 -2.95 -20.62 -1.04
CA THR A 455 -3.72 -21.22 -2.14
C THR A 455 -4.38 -20.15 -3.01
N TYR A 456 -4.72 -20.53 -4.24
CA TYR A 456 -5.28 -19.64 -5.24
C TYR A 456 -6.43 -20.30 -5.99
N THR A 457 -7.42 -19.49 -6.37
CA THR A 457 -8.39 -19.84 -7.41
C THR A 457 -7.89 -19.27 -8.73
N THR A 458 -7.81 -20.08 -9.79
CA THR A 458 -7.28 -19.63 -11.09
C THR A 458 -8.39 -19.57 -12.13
N ILE A 459 -8.51 -18.45 -12.80
CA ILE A 459 -9.39 -18.22 -13.96
C ILE A 459 -8.50 -18.12 -15.19
N THR A 460 -8.66 -19.07 -16.12
CA THR A 460 -7.92 -19.08 -17.39
C THR A 460 -8.66 -18.33 -18.47
N PRO A 461 -7.96 -17.81 -19.52
CA PRO A 461 -8.62 -17.27 -20.71
C PRO A 461 -9.64 -18.25 -21.30
N GLY A 462 -10.81 -17.72 -21.66
CA GLY A 462 -11.96 -18.49 -22.14
C GLY A 462 -12.25 -18.26 -23.63
N GLU A 463 -13.47 -18.56 -24.03
CA GLU A 463 -13.90 -18.53 -25.44
C GLU A 463 -13.88 -17.09 -26.03
N GLN A 464 -14.02 -16.04 -25.20
CA GLN A 464 -14.04 -14.67 -25.68
C GLN A 464 -12.66 -14.10 -25.98
N GLN A 465 -11.56 -14.79 -25.60
CA GLN A 465 -10.19 -14.33 -25.85
C GLN A 465 -9.92 -13.98 -27.31
N THR A 466 -10.33 -14.84 -28.25
CA THR A 466 -10.12 -14.61 -29.70
C THR A 466 -10.88 -13.36 -30.17
N ALA A 467 -12.10 -13.15 -29.71
CA ALA A 467 -12.89 -11.97 -30.05
C ALA A 467 -12.25 -10.68 -29.54
N TYR A 468 -11.76 -10.68 -28.27
CA TYR A 468 -11.06 -9.54 -27.72
C TYR A 468 -9.71 -9.28 -28.40
N ALA A 469 -8.96 -10.32 -28.77
CA ALA A 469 -7.73 -10.16 -29.54
C ALA A 469 -7.98 -9.50 -30.88
N ALA A 470 -9.08 -9.85 -31.58
CA ALA A 470 -9.44 -9.23 -32.86
C ALA A 470 -9.87 -7.76 -32.72
N LEU A 471 -10.37 -7.35 -31.55
CA LEU A 471 -10.85 -5.99 -31.30
C LEU A 471 -9.75 -5.04 -30.81
N TYR A 472 -8.73 -5.56 -30.12
CA TYR A 472 -7.83 -4.73 -29.29
C TYR A 472 -6.33 -5.02 -29.49
N ASN A 473 -5.94 -5.86 -30.45
CA ASN A 473 -4.53 -6.12 -30.79
C ASN A 473 -4.10 -5.44 -32.10
#